data_fd4c07c354de425ea346b82b0becca13
#
_entry.id   fd4c07c354de425ea346b82b0becca13
#
_cell.length_a   1.000
_cell.length_b   1.000
_cell.length_c   1.000
_cell.angle_alpha   90.00
_cell.angle_beta   90.00
_cell.angle_gamma   90.00
#
_symmetry.space_group_name_H-M   'P 1'
#
loop_
_entity.id
_entity.type
_entity.pdbx_description
1 polymer ?
#
loop_
_entity_poly.entity_id
_entity_poly.type
_entity_poly.pdbx_seq_one_letter_code
_entity_poly.pdbx_strand_id
1 'polypeptide(L)' 'MSEEHWLINSNRSRVKRFSKNIQNKDKFFEYMFIDSGKIVGVLGQQPPVMTTREELKIDEAREEWKKLLAQGWR' A
#
# COMPACT_ATOMS: atom_id res chain seq x y z
N MET A 1 6.96 -4.20 -15.85
CA MET A 1 5.77 -3.59 -15.22
C MET A 1 5.75 -3.93 -13.74
N SER A 2 5.57 -2.93 -12.90
CA SER A 2 5.40 -3.18 -11.47
C SER A 2 3.95 -3.58 -11.21
N GLU A 3 3.74 -4.63 -10.42
CA GLU A 3 2.42 -4.99 -9.95
C GLU A 3 2.08 -4.13 -8.74
N GLU A 4 0.85 -3.66 -8.71
CA GLU A 4 0.34 -2.87 -7.61
C GLU A 4 -0.83 -3.61 -6.98
N HIS A 5 -0.85 -3.63 -5.65
CA HIS A 5 -1.92 -4.24 -4.88
C HIS A 5 -2.47 -3.20 -3.91
N TRP A 6 -3.77 -2.98 -3.99
CA TRP A 6 -4.44 -1.95 -3.20
C TRP A 6 -5.28 -2.57 -2.10
N LEU A 7 -5.30 -1.89 -0.96
CA LEU A 7 -6.24 -2.17 0.12
C LEU A 7 -6.97 -0.90 0.51
N ILE A 8 -8.24 -1.05 0.82
CA ILE A 8 -9.11 0.03 1.26
C ILE A 8 -9.66 -0.34 2.63
N ASN A 9 -9.68 0.60 3.56
CA ASN A 9 -10.21 0.34 4.91
C ASN A 9 -11.74 0.18 4.91
N SER A 10 -12.28 -0.33 6.01
CA SER A 10 -13.68 -0.74 6.08
C SER A 10 -14.68 0.40 5.87
N ASN A 11 -14.35 1.62 6.30
CA ASN A 11 -15.23 2.77 6.08
C ASN A 11 -14.94 3.52 4.77
N ARG A 12 -14.02 2.99 3.94
CA ARG A 12 -13.68 3.52 2.62
C ARG A 12 -13.18 4.96 2.65
N SER A 13 -12.41 5.30 3.65
CA SER A 13 -11.83 6.63 3.80
C SER A 13 -10.32 6.68 3.48
N ARG A 14 -9.66 5.53 3.54
CA ARG A 14 -8.21 5.45 3.33
C ARG A 14 -7.84 4.28 2.44
N VAL A 15 -6.70 4.45 1.74
CA VAL A 15 -6.15 3.43 0.86
C VAL A 15 -4.68 3.21 1.19
N LYS A 16 -4.20 2.01 0.89
CA LYS A 16 -2.77 1.72 0.85
C LYS A 16 -2.46 0.96 -0.42
N ARG A 17 -1.35 1.33 -1.06
CA ARG A 17 -0.87 0.69 -2.29
C ARG A 17 0.47 0.03 -2.00
N PHE A 18 0.54 -1.26 -2.26
CA PHE A 18 1.76 -2.05 -2.13
C PHE A 18 2.35 -2.28 -3.50
N SER A 19 3.59 -1.87 -3.70
CA SER A 19 4.31 -2.07 -4.95
C SER A 19 5.75 -2.46 -4.68
N LYS A 20 6.33 -3.28 -5.56
CA LYS A 20 7.72 -3.71 -5.40
C LYS A 20 8.66 -2.58 -5.80
N ASN A 21 9.69 -2.34 -4.99
CA ASN A 21 10.74 -1.39 -5.36
C ASN A 21 11.81 -2.10 -6.17
N ILE A 22 11.69 -2.06 -7.48
CA ILE A 22 12.62 -2.71 -8.41
C ILE A 22 13.94 -1.94 -8.56
N GLN A 23 14.01 -0.71 -8.04
CA GLN A 23 15.20 0.12 -8.12
C GLN A 23 16.14 -0.04 -6.93
N ASN A 24 15.69 -0.73 -5.87
CA ASN A 24 16.55 -0.99 -4.72
C ASN A 24 17.61 -2.00 -5.12
N LYS A 25 18.87 -1.66 -4.83
CA LYS A 25 20.04 -2.44 -5.26
C LYS A 25 20.57 -3.40 -4.20
N ASP A 26 19.81 -3.64 -3.14
CA ASP A 26 20.19 -4.61 -2.12
C ASP A 26 20.25 -6.00 -2.76
N LYS A 27 21.36 -6.71 -2.55
CA LYS A 27 21.56 -8.04 -3.15
C LYS A 27 20.92 -9.17 -2.35
N PHE A 28 20.56 -8.92 -1.11
CA PHE A 28 20.08 -9.95 -0.19
C PHE A 28 18.59 -9.87 0.07
N PHE A 29 17.98 -8.67 -0.02
CA PHE A 29 16.59 -8.46 0.33
C PHE A 29 15.85 -7.74 -0.78
N GLU A 30 14.59 -8.10 -0.94
CA GLU A 30 13.66 -7.36 -1.78
C GLU A 30 12.89 -6.37 -0.92
N TYR A 31 12.54 -5.23 -1.49
CA TYR A 31 11.84 -4.16 -0.80
C TYR A 31 10.53 -3.82 -1.51
N MET A 32 9.58 -3.36 -0.73
CA MET A 32 8.30 -2.87 -1.24
C MET A 32 8.04 -1.46 -0.75
N PHE A 33 7.35 -0.68 -1.59
CA PHE A 33 6.77 0.58 -1.16
C PHE A 33 5.36 0.33 -0.65
N ILE A 34 5.01 1.02 0.43
CA ILE A 34 3.65 1.12 0.91
C ILE A 34 3.28 2.59 0.86
N ASP A 35 2.45 2.94 -0.10
CA ASP A 35 1.94 4.30 -0.24
C ASP A 35 0.59 4.39 0.45
N SER A 36 0.43 5.38 1.31
CA SER A 36 -0.82 5.61 2.03
C SER A 36 -1.49 6.87 1.52
N GLY A 37 -2.81 6.84 1.45
CA GLY A 37 -3.57 7.96 0.94
C GLY A 37 -4.99 8.02 1.47
N LYS A 38 -5.72 9.03 1.01
CA LYS A 38 -7.10 9.29 1.40
C LYS A 38 -8.01 9.17 0.18
N ILE A 39 -9.19 8.61 0.40
CA ILE A 39 -10.25 8.61 -0.61
C ILE A 39 -10.89 9.99 -0.59
N VAL A 40 -11.01 10.61 -1.75
CA VAL A 40 -11.52 11.96 -1.90
C VAL A 40 -12.62 12.01 -2.95
N GLY A 41 -13.36 13.13 -2.97
CA GLY A 41 -14.44 13.36 -3.92
C GLY A 41 -15.78 12.80 -3.47
N VAL A 42 -16.83 13.19 -4.18
CA VAL A 42 -18.19 12.73 -3.90
C VAL A 42 -18.27 11.24 -4.26
N LEU A 43 -18.63 10.42 -3.29
CA LEU A 43 -18.75 8.97 -3.45
C LEU A 43 -17.41 8.29 -3.86
N GLY A 44 -16.28 8.92 -3.55
CA GLY A 44 -14.97 8.35 -3.88
C GLY A 44 -14.68 8.29 -5.38
N GLN A 45 -15.24 9.20 -6.17
CA GLN A 45 -15.11 9.17 -7.63
C GLN A 45 -13.80 9.76 -8.14
N GLN A 46 -13.05 10.43 -7.30
CA GLN A 46 -11.75 10.99 -7.68
C GLN A 46 -10.63 10.00 -7.31
N PRO A 47 -9.50 10.04 -8.01
CA PRO A 47 -8.34 9.24 -7.61
C PRO A 47 -7.93 9.58 -6.18
N PRO A 48 -7.47 8.61 -5.40
CA PRO A 48 -7.03 8.89 -4.03
C PRO A 48 -5.84 9.83 -4.00
N VAL A 49 -5.79 10.66 -2.96
CA VAL A 49 -4.64 11.54 -2.74
C VAL A 49 -3.63 10.78 -1.89
N MET A 50 -2.49 10.44 -2.50
CA MET A 50 -1.43 9.73 -1.80
C MET A 50 -0.61 10.72 -0.98
N THR A 51 -0.41 10.42 0.30
CA THR A 51 0.19 11.36 1.25
C THR A 51 1.56 10.94 1.74
N THR A 52 1.80 9.64 1.90
CA THR A 52 3.08 9.14 2.44
C THR A 52 3.53 7.91 1.68
N ARG A 53 4.85 7.69 1.69
CA ARG A 53 5.46 6.47 1.16
C ARG A 53 6.43 5.92 2.20
N GLU A 54 6.35 4.63 2.42
CA GLU A 54 7.23 3.89 3.31
C GLU A 54 7.88 2.77 2.52
N GLU A 55 9.17 2.50 2.78
CA GLU A 55 9.85 1.36 2.18
C GLU A 55 10.10 0.31 3.26
N LEU A 56 9.68 -0.92 3.02
CA LEU A 56 9.87 -2.05 3.92
C LEU A 56 10.45 -3.23 3.16
N LYS A 57 11.17 -4.09 3.88
CA LYS A 57 11.55 -5.40 3.33
C LYS A 57 10.28 -6.17 3.02
N ILE A 58 10.36 -7.07 2.02
CA ILE A 58 9.17 -7.79 1.56
C ILE A 58 8.49 -8.58 2.68
N ASP A 59 9.26 -9.16 3.61
CA ASP A 59 8.70 -9.91 4.74
C ASP A 59 7.89 -9.00 5.67
N GLU A 60 8.42 -7.81 5.95
CA GLU A 60 7.74 -6.81 6.76
C GLU A 60 6.47 -6.30 6.06
N ALA A 61 6.55 -6.09 4.74
CA ALA A 61 5.40 -5.67 3.96
C ALA A 61 4.29 -6.73 3.96
N ARG A 62 4.65 -8.00 3.89
CA ARG A 62 3.68 -9.11 3.98
C ARG A 62 2.98 -9.15 5.33
N GLU A 63 3.72 -8.93 6.41
CA GLU A 63 3.13 -8.87 7.74
C GLU A 63 2.17 -7.69 7.87
N GLU A 64 2.54 -6.53 7.31
CA GLU A 64 1.66 -5.37 7.31
C GLU A 64 0.37 -5.65 6.51
N TRP A 65 0.48 -6.32 5.36
CA TRP A 65 -0.67 -6.73 4.56
C TRP A 65 -1.63 -7.60 5.37
N LYS A 66 -1.10 -8.64 6.02
CA LYS A 66 -1.91 -9.55 6.85
C LYS A 66 -2.60 -8.81 7.98
N LYS A 67 -1.89 -7.90 8.62
CA LYS A 67 -2.41 -7.08 9.71
C LYS A 67 -3.59 -6.21 9.24
N LEU A 68 -3.45 -5.59 8.08
CA LEU A 68 -4.51 -4.77 7.50
C LEU A 68 -5.75 -5.62 7.16
N LEU A 69 -5.56 -6.80 6.58
CA LEU A 69 -6.67 -7.71 6.31
C LEU A 69 -7.40 -8.09 7.61
N ALA A 70 -6.66 -8.34 8.68
CA ALA A 70 -7.24 -8.65 9.99
C ALA A 70 -8.03 -7.47 10.57
N GLN A 71 -7.69 -6.25 10.16
CA GLN A 71 -8.39 -5.03 10.58
C GLN A 71 -9.60 -4.69 9.68
N GLY A 72 -9.88 -5.51 8.68
CA GLY A 72 -11.02 -5.32 7.80
C GLY A 72 -10.73 -4.59 6.49
N TRP A 73 -9.47 -4.33 6.19
CA TRP A 73 -9.10 -3.76 4.88
C TRP A 73 -9.31 -4.81 3.78
N ARG A 74 -9.71 -4.32 2.62
CA ARG A 74 -9.95 -5.18 1.45
C ARG A 74 -9.52 -4.54 0.15
#